data_f78bad0780359ebf36c3986679d2f582
#
_entry.id   f78bad0780359ebf36c3986679d2f582
#
_cell.length_a   1.000
_cell.length_b   1.000
_cell.length_c   1.000
_cell.angle_alpha   90.00
_cell.angle_beta   90.00
_cell.angle_gamma   90.00
#
_symmetry.space_group_name_H-M   'P 1'
#
loop_
_entity.id
_entity.type
_entity.pdbx_description
1 polymer ?
#
loop_
_entity_poly.entity_id
_entity_poly.type
_entity_poly.pdbx_seq_one_letter_code
_entity_poly.pdbx_strand_id
1 'polypeptide(L)'
;MGISGVFKRGQKEDKFVKLLIEQSEITAAGLRLLEEWVGAPKVKDEAVEQMRVKELEADEIRRILIDELHNTFITPFDREDIFMLSLYIDDVLDYAYSTVEEMRLLGIDADDHLSQMVKFTREAAEELAFAIKRLSANPRVAGDHARRAKKLENEVDHLYRVAIGDLFTKAKDFKPLMVMLRRREIYRHVSNMADQADKAADIMGMVVMKLT
;
A
#
# COMPACT_ATOMS: atom_id res chain seq x y z
N MET A 1 -32.61 -8.80 14.25
CA MET A 1 -32.38 -7.81 15.31
C MET A 1 -31.07 -7.12 14.98
N GLY A 2 -31.16 -5.88 14.50
CA GLY A 2 -29.98 -5.19 13.96
C GLY A 2 -29.03 -4.73 15.05
N ILE A 3 -27.72 -4.91 14.80
CA ILE A 3 -26.61 -4.41 15.63
C ILE A 3 -26.38 -2.91 15.33
N SER A 4 -27.46 -2.11 15.29
CA SER A 4 -27.36 -0.67 14.96
C SER A 4 -27.11 0.21 16.21
N GLY A 5 -26.31 -0.28 17.18
CA GLY A 5 -26.16 0.38 18.48
C GLY A 5 -24.77 0.75 18.96
N VAL A 6 -23.69 0.55 18.16
CA VAL A 6 -22.34 0.58 18.73
C VAL A 6 -21.58 1.90 18.49
N PHE A 7 -21.93 2.72 17.51
CA PHE A 7 -21.25 4.03 17.35
C PHE A 7 -22.07 5.19 17.90
N LYS A 8 -22.01 5.42 19.22
CA LYS A 8 -22.51 6.66 19.84
C LYS A 8 -21.59 7.85 19.47
N ARG A 9 -22.17 8.91 18.90
CA ARG A 9 -21.53 10.21 18.67
C ARG A 9 -20.83 10.67 19.96
N GLY A 10 -19.49 10.80 19.93
CA GLY A 10 -18.67 11.31 21.03
C GLY A 10 -17.78 10.28 21.73
N GLN A 11 -17.68 9.04 21.26
CA GLN A 11 -16.72 8.07 21.79
C GLN A 11 -15.31 8.36 21.28
N LYS A 12 -14.34 8.29 22.21
CA LYS A 12 -12.90 8.22 21.94
C LYS A 12 -12.68 7.19 20.85
N GLU A 13 -12.00 7.56 19.77
CA GLU A 13 -11.70 6.67 18.65
C GLU A 13 -11.11 5.34 19.14
N ASP A 14 -11.62 4.22 18.61
CA ASP A 14 -11.20 2.91 19.06
C ASP A 14 -9.70 2.70 18.81
N LYS A 15 -9.01 2.01 19.72
CA LYS A 15 -7.57 1.81 19.67
C LYS A 15 -7.11 1.08 18.40
N PHE A 16 -7.90 0.11 17.90
CA PHE A 16 -7.55 -0.61 16.67
C PHE A 16 -7.66 0.28 15.45
N VAL A 17 -8.71 1.10 15.38
CA VAL A 17 -8.86 2.08 14.29
C VAL A 17 -7.71 3.08 14.31
N LYS A 18 -7.27 3.52 15.48
CA LYS A 18 -6.11 4.42 15.61
C LYS A 18 -4.82 3.80 15.10
N LEU A 19 -4.54 2.55 15.48
CA LEU A 19 -3.35 1.84 15.02
C LEU A 19 -3.37 1.63 13.51
N LEU A 20 -4.53 1.29 12.94
CA LEU A 20 -4.69 1.16 11.49
C LEU A 20 -4.52 2.51 10.77
N ILE A 21 -5.01 3.62 11.34
CA ILE A 21 -4.79 4.97 10.81
C ILE A 21 -3.29 5.27 10.81
N GLU A 22 -2.62 5.07 11.94
CA GLU A 22 -1.19 5.35 12.08
C GLU A 22 -0.35 4.52 11.09
N GLN A 23 -0.59 3.21 11.01
CA GLN A 23 0.08 2.33 10.05
C GLN A 23 -0.14 2.81 8.60
N SER A 24 -1.38 3.09 8.21
CA SER A 24 -1.71 3.54 6.85
C SER A 24 -1.11 4.91 6.50
N GLU A 25 -0.96 5.81 7.48
CA GLU A 25 -0.30 7.10 7.30
C GLU A 25 1.21 6.96 7.08
N ILE A 26 1.85 6.05 7.83
CA ILE A 26 3.27 5.72 7.65
C ILE A 26 3.48 5.12 6.26
N THR A 27 2.64 4.16 5.84
CA THR A 27 2.68 3.55 4.52
C THR A 27 2.51 4.60 3.41
N ALA A 28 1.50 5.47 3.50
CA ALA A 28 1.30 6.56 2.53
C ALA A 28 2.50 7.54 2.51
N ALA A 29 3.13 7.80 3.65
CA ALA A 29 4.34 8.62 3.72
C ALA A 29 5.53 7.94 3.04
N GLY A 30 5.71 6.62 3.23
CA GLY A 30 6.71 5.82 2.53
C GLY A 30 6.54 5.86 1.01
N LEU A 31 5.29 5.75 0.52
CA LEU A 31 4.99 5.82 -0.91
C LEU A 31 5.26 7.22 -1.51
N ARG A 32 5.06 8.31 -0.74
CA ARG A 32 5.48 9.66 -1.17
C ARG A 32 7.00 9.76 -1.33
N LEU A 33 7.76 9.19 -0.40
CA LEU A 33 9.21 9.11 -0.51
C LEU A 33 9.63 8.29 -1.74
N LEU A 34 9.00 7.14 -1.98
CA LEU A 34 9.27 6.32 -3.16
C LEU A 34 9.03 7.12 -4.46
N GLU A 35 7.91 7.85 -4.57
CA GLU A 35 7.62 8.70 -5.74
C GLU A 35 8.68 9.78 -5.93
N GLU A 36 9.14 10.44 -4.86
CA GLU A 36 10.20 11.44 -4.90
C GLU A 36 11.51 10.84 -5.44
N TRP A 37 11.91 9.66 -4.96
CA TRP A 37 13.18 9.05 -5.36
C TRP A 37 13.14 8.44 -6.75
N VAL A 38 12.00 7.90 -7.17
CA VAL A 38 11.81 7.43 -8.54
C VAL A 38 11.92 8.60 -9.53
N GLY A 39 11.54 9.81 -9.13
CA GLY A 39 11.77 11.03 -9.90
C GLY A 39 13.22 11.56 -9.88
N ALA A 40 14.08 11.01 -9.03
CA ALA A 40 15.48 11.44 -8.91
C ALA A 40 16.40 10.74 -9.95
N PRO A 41 17.55 11.34 -10.33
CA PRO A 41 18.43 10.77 -11.34
C PRO A 41 19.04 9.40 -10.96
N LYS A 42 19.16 9.12 -9.67
CA LYS A 42 19.63 7.83 -9.13
C LYS A 42 19.11 7.62 -7.71
N VAL A 43 18.74 6.37 -7.41
CA VAL A 43 18.45 5.95 -6.03
C VAL A 43 19.77 5.88 -5.24
N LYS A 44 19.82 6.62 -4.13
CA LYS A 44 20.99 6.69 -3.24
C LYS A 44 20.82 5.74 -2.04
N ASP A 45 21.94 5.41 -1.37
CA ASP A 45 21.91 4.61 -0.13
C ASP A 45 21.04 5.26 0.96
N GLU A 46 21.03 6.60 1.02
CA GLU A 46 20.17 7.37 1.93
C GLU A 46 18.67 7.09 1.70
N ALA A 47 18.24 6.97 0.44
CA ALA A 47 16.85 6.64 0.10
C ALA A 47 16.44 5.27 0.63
N VAL A 48 17.32 4.27 0.48
CA VAL A 48 17.09 2.90 1.02
C VAL A 48 16.97 2.93 2.53
N GLU A 49 17.85 3.67 3.23
CA GLU A 49 17.82 3.76 4.69
C GLU A 49 16.56 4.50 5.20
N GLN A 50 16.15 5.57 4.54
CA GLN A 50 14.93 6.29 4.91
C GLN A 50 13.68 5.41 4.70
N MET A 51 13.62 4.60 3.63
CA MET A 51 12.53 3.65 3.43
C MET A 51 12.54 2.54 4.49
N ARG A 52 13.73 2.00 4.81
CA ARG A 52 13.88 1.01 5.87
C ARG A 52 13.37 1.52 7.22
N VAL A 53 13.62 2.79 7.54
CA VAL A 53 13.09 3.41 8.76
C VAL A 53 11.55 3.43 8.72
N LYS A 54 10.94 3.74 7.57
CA LYS A 54 9.47 3.75 7.44
C LYS A 54 8.86 2.35 7.57
N GLU A 55 9.49 1.35 6.98
CA GLU A 55 9.09 -0.05 7.12
C GLU A 55 9.15 -0.49 8.59
N LEU A 56 10.25 -0.23 9.30
CA LEU A 56 10.38 -0.57 10.72
C LEU A 56 9.36 0.17 11.61
N GLU A 57 9.02 1.44 11.28
CA GLU A 57 7.97 2.18 11.97
C GLU A 57 6.59 1.51 11.79
N ALA A 58 6.25 1.09 10.58
CA ALA A 58 4.98 0.42 10.27
C ALA A 58 4.89 -0.97 10.91
N ASP A 59 5.97 -1.75 10.84
CA ASP A 59 6.12 -3.06 11.49
C ASP A 59 5.87 -2.99 13.00
N GLU A 60 6.41 -1.97 13.67
CA GLU A 60 6.20 -1.78 15.11
C GLU A 60 4.72 -1.49 15.43
N ILE A 61 4.05 -0.65 14.64
CA ILE A 61 2.60 -0.39 14.81
C ILE A 61 1.80 -1.66 14.59
N ARG A 62 2.14 -2.45 13.56
CA ARG A 62 1.51 -3.74 13.27
C ARG A 62 1.71 -4.72 14.43
N ARG A 63 2.91 -4.83 14.97
CA ARG A 63 3.23 -5.68 16.13
C ARG A 63 2.36 -5.30 17.34
N ILE A 64 2.25 -4.01 17.65
CA ILE A 64 1.39 -3.50 18.73
C ILE A 64 -0.08 -3.87 18.46
N LEU A 65 -0.56 -3.71 17.22
CA LEU A 65 -1.93 -4.06 16.84
C LEU A 65 -2.22 -5.54 17.05
N ILE A 66 -1.31 -6.43 16.67
CA ILE A 66 -1.45 -7.88 16.84
C ILE A 66 -1.46 -8.26 18.32
N ASP A 67 -0.57 -7.68 19.14
CA ASP A 67 -0.56 -7.90 20.59
C ASP A 67 -1.87 -7.45 21.24
N GLU A 68 -2.40 -6.31 20.84
CA GLU A 68 -3.70 -5.81 21.30
C GLU A 68 -4.86 -6.71 20.85
N LEU A 69 -4.82 -7.28 19.64
CA LEU A 69 -5.79 -8.26 19.19
C LEU A 69 -5.76 -9.52 20.07
N HIS A 70 -4.60 -10.04 20.45
CA HIS A 70 -4.50 -11.20 21.32
C HIS A 70 -5.11 -10.95 22.71
N ASN A 71 -4.94 -9.74 23.25
CA ASN A 71 -5.33 -9.38 24.63
C ASN A 71 -6.74 -8.80 24.75
N THR A 72 -7.47 -8.60 23.64
CA THR A 72 -8.79 -7.93 23.65
C THR A 72 -9.89 -8.89 23.20
N PHE A 73 -10.96 -9.00 24.00
CA PHE A 73 -12.12 -9.84 23.68
C PHE A 73 -13.11 -9.16 22.71
N ILE A 74 -13.27 -7.85 22.81
CA ILE A 74 -14.26 -7.09 22.03
C ILE A 74 -13.52 -6.12 21.11
N THR A 75 -13.76 -6.24 19.81
CA THR A 75 -13.18 -5.41 18.74
C THR A 75 -14.28 -4.59 18.04
N PRO A 76 -13.97 -3.44 17.42
CA PRO A 76 -14.96 -2.57 16.77
C PRO A 76 -15.62 -3.22 15.54
N PHE A 77 -14.92 -4.14 14.88
CA PHE A 77 -15.37 -5.00 13.78
C PHE A 77 -14.61 -6.31 13.82
N ASP A 78 -14.81 -7.21 12.88
CA ASP A 78 -14.25 -8.57 12.93
C ASP A 78 -12.72 -8.55 13.08
N ARG A 79 -12.22 -9.37 14.01
CA ARG A 79 -10.78 -9.48 14.32
C ARG A 79 -9.95 -9.89 13.10
N GLU A 80 -10.50 -10.80 12.28
CA GLU A 80 -9.87 -11.25 11.05
C GLU A 80 -9.72 -10.11 10.05
N ASP A 81 -10.76 -9.26 9.90
CA ASP A 81 -10.70 -8.09 9.03
C ASP A 81 -9.65 -7.08 9.51
N ILE A 82 -9.54 -6.84 10.84
CA ILE A 82 -8.50 -5.96 11.42
C ILE A 82 -7.11 -6.52 11.09
N PHE A 83 -6.89 -7.81 11.33
CA PHE A 83 -5.62 -8.48 11.07
C PHE A 83 -5.23 -8.43 9.60
N MET A 84 -6.16 -8.80 8.69
CA MET A 84 -5.90 -8.83 7.25
C MET A 84 -5.68 -7.43 6.67
N LEU A 85 -6.42 -6.44 7.15
CA LEU A 85 -6.23 -5.05 6.73
C LEU A 85 -4.84 -4.55 7.11
N SER A 86 -4.43 -4.78 8.36
CA SER A 86 -3.07 -4.43 8.82
C SER A 86 -1.99 -5.17 8.04
N LEU A 87 -2.18 -6.46 7.72
CA LEU A 87 -1.24 -7.25 6.93
C LEU A 87 -1.05 -6.66 5.53
N TYR A 88 -2.13 -6.38 4.82
CA TYR A 88 -2.01 -5.87 3.44
C TYR A 88 -1.46 -4.44 3.38
N ILE A 89 -1.74 -3.60 4.39
CA ILE A 89 -1.14 -2.26 4.49
C ILE A 89 0.38 -2.35 4.68
N ASP A 90 0.84 -3.30 5.49
CA ASP A 90 2.23 -3.62 5.75
C ASP A 90 2.94 -4.08 4.47
N ASP A 91 2.37 -5.08 3.80
CA ASP A 91 2.88 -5.62 2.55
C ASP A 91 3.10 -4.54 1.47
N VAL A 92 2.25 -3.49 1.43
CA VAL A 92 2.45 -2.34 0.52
C VAL A 92 3.80 -1.67 0.78
N LEU A 93 4.14 -1.44 2.04
CA LEU A 93 5.39 -0.75 2.40
C LEU A 93 6.61 -1.65 2.24
N ASP A 94 6.47 -2.95 2.52
CA ASP A 94 7.50 -3.98 2.28
C ASP A 94 7.91 -4.02 0.80
N TYR A 95 6.94 -4.00 -0.11
CA TYR A 95 7.22 -3.93 -1.55
C TYR A 95 7.83 -2.58 -1.95
N ALA A 96 7.47 -1.48 -1.28
CA ALA A 96 8.10 -0.18 -1.52
C ALA A 96 9.58 -0.20 -1.13
N TYR A 97 9.91 -0.74 0.05
CA TYR A 97 11.29 -0.94 0.49
C TYR A 97 12.07 -1.84 -0.49
N SER A 98 11.52 -3.01 -0.84
CA SER A 98 12.13 -3.92 -1.82
C SER A 98 12.38 -3.23 -3.17
N THR A 99 11.45 -2.40 -3.64
CA THR A 99 11.59 -1.64 -4.89
C THR A 99 12.81 -0.72 -4.85
N VAL A 100 12.96 0.08 -3.80
CA VAL A 100 14.08 1.03 -3.65
C VAL A 100 15.41 0.29 -3.52
N GLU A 101 15.46 -0.75 -2.68
CA GLU A 101 16.67 -1.54 -2.45
C GLU A 101 17.14 -2.24 -3.74
N GLU A 102 16.23 -2.87 -4.48
CA GLU A 102 16.57 -3.55 -5.73
C GLU A 102 16.92 -2.56 -6.86
N MET A 103 16.26 -1.40 -6.95
CA MET A 103 16.67 -0.36 -7.89
C MET A 103 18.15 0.03 -7.69
N ARG A 104 18.56 0.21 -6.43
CA ARG A 104 19.94 0.48 -6.06
C ARG A 104 20.89 -0.67 -6.38
N LEU A 105 20.54 -1.91 -5.96
CA LEU A 105 21.38 -3.11 -6.16
C LEU A 105 21.54 -3.47 -7.62
N LEU A 106 20.49 -3.36 -8.40
CA LEU A 106 20.47 -3.72 -9.82
C LEU A 106 20.95 -2.58 -10.73
N GLY A 107 21.14 -1.36 -10.19
CA GLY A 107 21.55 -0.19 -10.94
C GLY A 107 20.51 0.21 -12.01
N ILE A 108 19.22 0.15 -11.65
CA ILE A 108 18.11 0.50 -12.53
C ILE A 108 17.56 1.87 -12.13
N ASP A 109 17.67 2.82 -13.05
CA ASP A 109 17.00 4.11 -12.93
C ASP A 109 15.53 3.97 -13.40
N ALA A 110 14.66 4.82 -12.84
CA ALA A 110 13.27 4.84 -13.26
C ALA A 110 13.11 5.32 -14.71
N ASP A 111 12.06 4.85 -15.34
CA ASP A 111 11.54 5.37 -16.58
C ASP A 111 10.09 5.84 -16.41
N ASP A 112 9.48 6.33 -17.49
CA ASP A 112 8.13 6.89 -17.46
C ASP A 112 7.09 5.87 -16.99
N HIS A 113 7.22 4.59 -17.36
CA HIS A 113 6.31 3.55 -16.92
C HIS A 113 6.39 3.34 -15.39
N LEU A 114 7.61 3.18 -14.86
CA LEU A 114 7.82 3.00 -13.44
C LEU A 114 7.32 4.21 -12.63
N SER A 115 7.63 5.42 -13.09
CA SER A 115 7.21 6.67 -12.44
C SER A 115 5.68 6.78 -12.38
N GLN A 116 4.97 6.42 -13.45
CA GLN A 116 3.50 6.43 -13.45
C GLN A 116 2.90 5.34 -12.57
N MET A 117 3.45 4.11 -12.59
CA MET A 117 3.01 3.02 -11.72
C MET A 117 3.16 3.40 -10.25
N VAL A 118 4.32 3.93 -9.84
CA VAL A 118 4.57 4.38 -8.46
C VAL A 118 3.62 5.49 -8.06
N LYS A 119 3.36 6.47 -8.94
CA LYS A 119 2.38 7.54 -8.69
C LYS A 119 1.00 6.97 -8.39
N PHE A 120 0.46 6.07 -9.21
CA PHE A 120 -0.87 5.51 -8.97
C PHE A 120 -0.92 4.64 -7.72
N THR A 121 0.15 3.89 -7.42
CA THR A 121 0.23 3.12 -6.18
C THR A 121 0.26 4.03 -4.94
N ARG A 122 1.00 5.14 -4.99
CA ARG A 122 0.99 6.14 -3.92
C ARG A 122 -0.41 6.74 -3.72
N GLU A 123 -1.10 7.10 -4.82
CA GLU A 123 -2.47 7.60 -4.75
C GLU A 123 -3.43 6.55 -4.15
N ALA A 124 -3.26 5.26 -4.49
CA ALA A 124 -4.05 4.17 -3.91
C ALA A 124 -3.83 4.04 -2.40
N ALA A 125 -2.57 4.12 -1.92
CA ALA A 125 -2.24 4.09 -0.50
C ALA A 125 -2.85 5.30 0.26
N GLU A 126 -2.85 6.48 -0.33
CA GLU A 126 -3.50 7.67 0.25
C GLU A 126 -5.03 7.52 0.32
N GLU A 127 -5.66 6.96 -0.70
CA GLU A 127 -7.09 6.65 -0.69
C GLU A 127 -7.43 5.63 0.40
N LEU A 128 -6.59 4.61 0.63
CA LEU A 128 -6.74 3.67 1.74
C LEU A 128 -6.63 4.36 3.10
N ALA A 129 -5.64 5.22 3.30
CA ALA A 129 -5.49 5.98 4.54
C ALA A 129 -6.72 6.88 4.81
N PHE A 130 -7.28 7.51 3.78
CA PHE A 130 -8.54 8.24 3.89
C PHE A 130 -9.73 7.34 4.20
N ALA A 131 -9.81 6.14 3.60
CA ALA A 131 -10.85 5.17 3.89
C ALA A 131 -10.86 4.79 5.38
N ILE A 132 -9.70 4.44 5.93
CA ILE A 132 -9.54 4.03 7.33
C ILE A 132 -9.92 5.18 8.27
N LYS A 133 -9.45 6.40 8.02
CA LYS A 133 -9.81 7.59 8.80
C LYS A 133 -11.32 7.88 8.82
N ARG A 134 -12.03 7.55 7.76
CA ARG A 134 -13.47 7.79 7.65
C ARG A 134 -14.33 6.64 8.16
N LEU A 135 -13.73 5.48 8.41
CA LEU A 135 -14.47 4.24 8.73
C LEU A 135 -15.45 4.40 9.89
N SER A 136 -14.98 4.97 11.02
CA SER A 136 -15.82 5.13 12.23
C SER A 136 -16.86 6.23 12.10
N ALA A 137 -16.52 7.34 11.42
CA ALA A 137 -17.38 8.52 11.33
C ALA A 137 -18.37 8.47 10.17
N ASN A 138 -17.96 7.90 9.04
CA ASN A 138 -18.74 7.83 7.81
C ASN A 138 -18.35 6.63 6.94
N PRO A 139 -18.83 5.41 7.25
CA PRO A 139 -18.50 4.20 6.53
C PRO A 139 -18.76 4.26 5.03
N ARG A 140 -19.81 4.97 4.59
CA ARG A 140 -20.11 5.12 3.15
C ARG A 140 -19.01 5.87 2.42
N VAL A 141 -18.51 6.97 3.01
CA VAL A 141 -17.37 7.72 2.45
C VAL A 141 -16.10 6.88 2.47
N ALA A 142 -15.87 6.07 3.52
CA ALA A 142 -14.77 5.11 3.56
C ALA A 142 -14.85 4.14 2.36
N GLY A 143 -16.03 3.61 2.06
CA GLY A 143 -16.26 2.75 0.88
C GLY A 143 -16.00 3.45 -0.46
N ASP A 144 -16.28 4.76 -0.56
CA ASP A 144 -15.95 5.54 -1.77
C ASP A 144 -14.43 5.65 -1.97
N HIS A 145 -13.67 5.87 -0.90
CA HIS A 145 -12.22 5.89 -0.92
C HIS A 145 -11.65 4.51 -1.29
N ALA A 146 -12.13 3.42 -0.68
CA ALA A 146 -11.71 2.06 -1.03
C ALA A 146 -11.94 1.75 -2.53
N ARG A 147 -13.10 2.13 -3.10
CA ARG A 147 -13.35 1.96 -4.54
C ARG A 147 -12.41 2.77 -5.44
N ARG A 148 -11.94 3.94 -5.00
CA ARG A 148 -10.95 4.72 -5.75
C ARG A 148 -9.58 4.05 -5.72
N ALA A 149 -9.17 3.50 -4.57
CA ALA A 149 -7.93 2.72 -4.48
C ALA A 149 -7.92 1.55 -5.48
N LYS A 150 -9.01 0.78 -5.56
CA LYS A 150 -9.16 -0.32 -6.54
C LYS A 150 -9.06 0.15 -8.00
N LYS A 151 -9.60 1.31 -8.35
CA LYS A 151 -9.45 1.84 -9.71
C LYS A 151 -8.01 2.20 -10.05
N LEU A 152 -7.26 2.69 -9.07
CA LEU A 152 -5.84 3.04 -9.25
C LEU A 152 -4.98 1.79 -9.46
N GLU A 153 -5.29 0.68 -8.78
CA GLU A 153 -4.65 -0.62 -9.04
C GLU A 153 -4.86 -1.06 -10.50
N ASN A 154 -6.06 -0.98 -11.04
CA ASN A 154 -6.33 -1.33 -12.43
C ASN A 154 -5.48 -0.49 -13.43
N GLU A 155 -5.21 0.79 -13.13
CA GLU A 155 -4.29 1.62 -13.92
C GLU A 155 -2.84 1.11 -13.82
N VAL A 156 -2.38 0.70 -12.62
CA VAL A 156 -1.05 0.10 -12.43
C VAL A 156 -0.91 -1.20 -13.21
N ASP A 157 -1.90 -2.09 -13.13
CA ASP A 157 -1.89 -3.37 -13.83
C ASP A 157 -1.89 -3.17 -15.38
N HIS A 158 -2.66 -2.20 -15.88
CA HIS A 158 -2.61 -1.82 -17.29
C HIS A 158 -1.22 -1.33 -17.70
N LEU A 159 -0.64 -0.40 -16.95
CA LEU A 159 0.72 0.12 -17.21
C LEU A 159 1.78 -0.97 -17.13
N TYR A 160 1.69 -1.88 -16.16
CA TYR A 160 2.58 -3.03 -16.05
C TYR A 160 2.58 -3.88 -17.33
N ARG A 161 1.39 -4.23 -17.86
CA ARG A 161 1.28 -5.02 -19.09
C ARG A 161 1.88 -4.29 -20.29
N VAL A 162 1.64 -2.99 -20.43
CA VAL A 162 2.24 -2.16 -21.50
C VAL A 162 3.76 -2.12 -21.35
N ALA A 163 4.27 -1.85 -20.15
CA ALA A 163 5.69 -1.77 -19.85
C ALA A 163 6.42 -3.10 -20.17
N ILE A 164 5.82 -4.23 -19.79
CA ILE A 164 6.35 -5.56 -20.12
C ILE A 164 6.37 -5.79 -21.65
N GLY A 165 5.31 -5.44 -22.37
CA GLY A 165 5.25 -5.52 -23.83
C GLY A 165 6.38 -4.71 -24.49
N ASP A 166 6.59 -3.47 -24.05
CA ASP A 166 7.67 -2.60 -24.51
C ASP A 166 9.07 -3.17 -24.25
N LEU A 167 9.29 -3.72 -23.06
CA LEU A 167 10.56 -4.34 -22.70
C LEU A 167 10.91 -5.50 -23.66
N PHE A 168 9.96 -6.41 -23.90
CA PHE A 168 10.20 -7.59 -24.74
C PHE A 168 10.36 -7.24 -26.24
N THR A 169 9.76 -6.16 -26.72
CA THR A 169 9.91 -5.72 -28.11
C THR A 169 11.24 -5.04 -28.39
N LYS A 170 11.86 -4.42 -27.38
CA LYS A 170 13.11 -3.65 -27.51
C LYS A 170 14.38 -4.46 -27.32
N ALA A 171 14.32 -5.63 -26.69
CA ALA A 171 15.50 -6.47 -26.37
C ALA A 171 15.88 -7.37 -27.55
N LYS A 172 16.77 -6.87 -28.43
CA LYS A 172 17.28 -7.65 -29.58
C LYS A 172 18.63 -8.33 -29.34
N ASP A 173 19.40 -7.91 -28.34
CA ASP A 173 20.74 -8.36 -28.04
C ASP A 173 20.89 -8.74 -26.55
N PHE A 174 22.00 -9.42 -26.19
CA PHE A 174 22.23 -9.91 -24.83
C PHE A 174 22.30 -8.78 -23.77
N LYS A 175 22.99 -7.67 -24.05
CA LYS A 175 23.08 -6.58 -23.09
C LYS A 175 21.72 -5.93 -22.79
N PRO A 176 20.90 -5.54 -23.78
CA PRO A 176 19.53 -5.10 -23.56
C PRO A 176 18.67 -6.11 -22.82
N LEU A 177 18.85 -7.42 -23.08
CA LEU A 177 18.14 -8.49 -22.39
C LEU A 177 18.41 -8.48 -20.87
N MET A 178 19.66 -8.31 -20.44
CA MET A 178 20.02 -8.25 -19.03
C MET A 178 19.42 -7.01 -18.31
N VAL A 179 19.39 -5.86 -18.99
CA VAL A 179 18.74 -4.66 -18.45
C VAL A 179 17.22 -4.88 -18.37
N MET A 180 16.63 -5.49 -19.37
CA MET A 180 15.22 -5.84 -19.42
C MET A 180 14.81 -6.73 -18.23
N LEU A 181 15.57 -7.80 -17.95
CA LEU A 181 15.27 -8.71 -16.83
C LEU A 181 15.30 -8.01 -15.48
N ARG A 182 16.33 -7.16 -15.23
CA ARG A 182 16.42 -6.35 -14.01
C ARG A 182 15.24 -5.38 -13.87
N ARG A 183 14.89 -4.67 -14.95
CA ARG A 183 13.78 -3.72 -14.96
C ARG A 183 12.43 -4.39 -14.76
N ARG A 184 12.25 -5.60 -15.32
CA ARG A 184 11.05 -6.42 -15.11
C ARG A 184 10.83 -6.76 -13.63
N GLU A 185 11.89 -7.04 -12.86
CA GLU A 185 11.76 -7.28 -11.41
C GLU A 185 11.22 -6.05 -10.69
N ILE A 186 11.76 -4.86 -10.98
CA ILE A 186 11.28 -3.61 -10.38
C ILE A 186 9.81 -3.34 -10.71
N TYR A 187 9.41 -3.50 -11.97
CA TYR A 187 7.98 -3.35 -12.36
C TYR A 187 7.09 -4.34 -11.62
N ARG A 188 7.55 -5.59 -11.44
CA ARG A 188 6.81 -6.62 -10.72
C ARG A 188 6.60 -6.26 -9.24
N HIS A 189 7.60 -5.67 -8.58
CA HIS A 189 7.43 -5.20 -7.20
C HIS A 189 6.35 -4.12 -7.10
N VAL A 190 6.35 -3.14 -7.99
CA VAL A 190 5.32 -2.07 -7.97
C VAL A 190 3.93 -2.61 -8.33
N SER A 191 3.83 -3.57 -9.26
CA SER A 191 2.55 -4.25 -9.54
C SER A 191 2.05 -5.02 -8.30
N ASN A 192 2.91 -5.81 -7.65
CA ASN A 192 2.55 -6.54 -6.43
C ASN A 192 2.17 -5.59 -5.29
N MET A 193 2.84 -4.43 -5.16
CA MET A 193 2.50 -3.39 -4.18
C MET A 193 1.08 -2.88 -4.39
N ALA A 194 0.69 -2.61 -5.64
CA ALA A 194 -0.67 -2.20 -5.99
C ALA A 194 -1.70 -3.31 -5.70
N ASP A 195 -1.35 -4.58 -5.96
CA ASP A 195 -2.19 -5.74 -5.61
C ASP A 195 -2.46 -5.82 -4.10
N GLN A 196 -1.48 -5.50 -3.24
CA GLN A 196 -1.72 -5.47 -1.79
C GLN A 196 -2.64 -4.32 -1.38
N ALA A 197 -2.50 -3.16 -2.02
CA ALA A 197 -3.42 -2.04 -1.82
C ALA A 197 -4.86 -2.39 -2.25
N ASP A 198 -5.04 -3.13 -3.35
CA ASP A 198 -6.35 -3.64 -3.78
C ASP A 198 -6.96 -4.60 -2.77
N LYS A 199 -6.17 -5.57 -2.25
CA LYS A 199 -6.63 -6.48 -1.19
C LYS A 199 -7.05 -5.74 0.08
N ALA A 200 -6.28 -4.73 0.50
CA ALA A 200 -6.66 -3.88 1.62
C ALA A 200 -7.99 -3.14 1.35
N ALA A 201 -8.19 -2.66 0.12
CA ALA A 201 -9.43 -2.00 -0.28
C ALA A 201 -10.63 -2.97 -0.31
N ASP A 202 -10.43 -4.24 -0.67
CA ASP A 202 -11.46 -5.28 -0.59
C ASP A 202 -11.89 -5.56 0.85
N ILE A 203 -10.93 -5.70 1.78
CA ILE A 203 -11.23 -5.83 3.22
C ILE A 203 -12.01 -4.60 3.71
N MET A 204 -11.58 -3.38 3.35
CA MET A 204 -12.32 -2.16 3.68
C MET A 204 -13.76 -2.18 3.15
N GLY A 205 -13.97 -2.66 1.92
CA GLY A 205 -15.30 -2.82 1.34
C GLY A 205 -16.17 -3.78 2.16
N MET A 206 -15.61 -4.92 2.59
CA MET A 206 -16.31 -5.89 3.45
C MET A 206 -16.66 -5.29 4.82
N VAL A 207 -15.72 -4.60 5.47
CA VAL A 207 -15.97 -3.92 6.75
C VAL A 207 -17.09 -2.89 6.61
N VAL A 208 -17.07 -2.06 5.57
CA VAL A 208 -18.13 -1.07 5.29
C VAL A 208 -19.48 -1.73 5.14
N MET A 209 -19.59 -2.85 4.39
CA MET A 209 -20.87 -3.58 4.24
C MET A 209 -21.39 -4.14 5.55
N LYS A 210 -20.52 -4.54 6.48
CA LYS A 210 -20.92 -5.05 7.81
C LYS A 210 -21.38 -3.92 8.75
N LEU A 211 -20.93 -2.67 8.50
CA LEU A 211 -21.24 -1.51 9.35
C LEU A 211 -22.45 -0.70 8.84
N THR A 212 -22.94 -0.91 7.62
CA THR A 212 -24.03 -0.15 7.00
C THR A 212 -25.27 -1.00 6.74
#